data_ed9f9e5b91f573a8420ca8344157c833
#
_entry.id   ed9f9e5b91f573a8420ca8344157c833
#
_cell.length_a   1.000
_cell.length_b   1.000
_cell.length_c   1.000
_cell.angle_alpha   90.00
_cell.angle_beta   90.00
_cell.angle_gamma   90.00
#
_symmetry.space_group_name_H-M   'P 1'
#
loop_
_entity.id
_entity.type
_entity.pdbx_description
1 polymer ?
#
loop_
_entity_poly.entity_id
_entity_poly.type
_entity_poly.pdbx_seq_one_letter_code
_entity_poly.pdbx_strand_id
1 'polypeptide(L)'
;MTRQKYLAVIAAFLMCGGIVQAAEPVSQKVYPGADGRLVYAADEQGNTIPDFSLCGYQGGGVRLPDVPVKLTLEPASGAEEDTARIQAAIDELSGLPLDNTGFRGTLLLTKGIYPVAGTLKISSGGIVLRGEGNGKDGTVLFATGKNKRALIQLGAAKGVAEKIGTRVKITDSYVPVGSRSLSLSSAGGVKAGDFVVVLRIANQAWIHEIGMDDIPKRADDSQPTKNWEAKQYQIGYNRMVTAVEENKITLDTPIVCAIEERWGGGEVFKCEDSRTDNVGVENLRVVSEFDPSVVADGHYSDENKCETAVQFDGAKNGWVRDLVGVHLDRLVLIERPAQWITVQDCAYLDPVSLVDGGRRYAFKMVGQQSLVQRCYTEGARHACVFDSRVPGPDVFLDCLTVQNYNSSEPHHRWSTGGLYDNFSGNLAIINRAWLGSGHGWTAGNFVAWNTEGKLSVQSPPAATNYAIGHIGEKAAGLLKTMPDGWWEFQGTHIAPRSLYLAQLKDRLGAGAVLSVTTESQRQGSIYKELADRYATDHKKVWGAGVPAEIPHCGRPRQ
;
A
#
# COMPACT_ATOMS: atom_id res chain seq x y z
N MET A 1 -32.73 64.28 61.12
CA MET A 1 -32.13 64.36 59.77
C MET A 1 -30.97 63.44 59.67
N THR A 2 -31.19 62.20 59.24
CA THR A 2 -30.18 61.14 59.19
C THR A 2 -30.23 60.53 57.78
N ARG A 3 -29.11 60.63 57.06
CA ARG A 3 -28.91 59.98 55.77
C ARG A 3 -28.46 58.52 56.00
N GLN A 4 -29.25 57.59 55.57
CA GLN A 4 -28.91 56.17 55.53
C GLN A 4 -28.18 55.87 54.20
N LYS A 5 -26.96 55.35 54.27
CA LYS A 5 -26.18 54.85 53.14
C LYS A 5 -26.52 53.37 52.88
N TYR A 6 -27.00 53.06 51.67
CA TYR A 6 -27.13 51.67 51.20
C TYR A 6 -25.79 51.25 50.57
N LEU A 7 -25.15 50.24 51.16
CA LEU A 7 -24.07 49.48 50.52
C LEU A 7 -24.71 48.39 49.63
N ALA A 8 -24.48 48.47 48.33
CA ALA A 8 -24.78 47.39 47.40
C ALA A 8 -23.57 46.45 47.31
N VAL A 9 -23.74 45.22 47.76
CA VAL A 9 -22.78 44.11 47.56
C VAL A 9 -23.04 43.51 46.20
N ILE A 10 -22.12 43.70 45.25
CA ILE A 10 -22.13 43.01 43.96
C ILE A 10 -21.39 41.71 44.14
N ALA A 11 -22.12 40.60 44.18
CA ALA A 11 -21.55 39.23 44.10
C ALA A 11 -21.21 38.92 42.64
N ALA A 12 -19.91 38.96 42.31
CA ALA A 12 -19.43 38.49 41.01
C ALA A 12 -19.45 36.94 40.99
N PHE A 13 -20.42 36.37 40.27
CA PHE A 13 -20.39 34.95 39.89
C PHE A 13 -19.34 34.78 38.79
N LEU A 14 -18.16 34.27 39.11
CA LEU A 14 -17.23 33.68 38.15
C LEU A 14 -17.84 32.37 37.64
N MET A 15 -18.52 32.45 36.48
CA MET A 15 -18.79 31.24 35.72
C MET A 15 -17.47 30.76 35.13
N CYS A 16 -16.89 29.73 35.71
CA CYS A 16 -15.91 28.89 35.07
C CYS A 16 -16.64 28.11 33.97
N GLY A 17 -16.77 28.72 32.78
CA GLY A 17 -17.17 28.01 31.57
C GLY A 17 -16.04 27.05 31.17
N GLY A 18 -16.03 25.86 31.72
CA GLY A 18 -15.24 24.76 31.15
C GLY A 18 -15.73 24.55 29.73
N ILE A 19 -14.90 24.80 28.75
CA ILE A 19 -15.15 24.37 27.37
C ILE A 19 -15.22 22.83 27.46
N VAL A 20 -16.43 22.29 27.47
CA VAL A 20 -16.66 20.86 27.26
C VAL A 20 -16.32 20.64 25.80
N GLN A 21 -15.10 20.21 25.54
CA GLN A 21 -14.69 19.77 24.21
C GLN A 21 -15.62 18.57 23.89
N ALA A 22 -16.47 18.75 22.88
CA ALA A 22 -17.33 17.66 22.41
C ALA A 22 -16.44 16.45 22.08
N ALA A 23 -16.82 15.28 22.58
CA ALA A 23 -16.09 14.05 22.27
C ALA A 23 -16.04 13.87 20.74
N GLU A 24 -14.88 13.54 20.21
CA GLU A 24 -14.76 13.24 18.79
C GLU A 24 -15.72 12.09 18.42
N PRO A 25 -16.39 12.17 17.27
CA PRO A 25 -17.28 11.09 16.85
C PRO A 25 -16.50 9.80 16.63
N VAL A 26 -17.14 8.65 16.86
CA VAL A 26 -16.56 7.32 16.67
C VAL A 26 -17.42 6.52 15.70
N SER A 27 -16.81 5.61 14.94
CA SER A 27 -17.53 4.73 14.00
C SER A 27 -18.47 3.77 14.74
N GLN A 28 -19.57 3.40 14.09
CA GLN A 28 -20.43 2.31 14.52
C GLN A 28 -19.83 0.93 14.21
N LYS A 29 -18.81 0.85 13.35
CA LYS A 29 -18.19 -0.40 12.89
C LYS A 29 -16.95 -0.80 13.67
N VAL A 30 -16.07 0.18 14.00
CA VAL A 30 -14.90 -0.05 14.85
C VAL A 30 -14.74 1.15 15.78
N TYR A 31 -14.76 0.92 17.08
CA TYR A 31 -14.71 1.96 18.10
C TYR A 31 -14.03 1.48 19.39
N PRO A 32 -13.49 2.39 20.21
CA PRO A 32 -12.94 2.04 21.51
C PRO A 32 -14.02 1.53 22.48
N GLY A 33 -13.83 0.34 23.05
CA GLY A 33 -14.65 -0.19 24.12
C GLY A 33 -14.36 0.46 25.48
N ALA A 34 -15.12 0.08 26.50
CA ALA A 34 -14.97 0.60 27.86
C ALA A 34 -13.61 0.26 28.50
N ASP A 35 -12.98 -0.83 28.06
CA ASP A 35 -11.64 -1.26 28.48
C ASP A 35 -10.51 -0.62 27.64
N GLY A 36 -10.87 0.26 26.68
CA GLY A 36 -9.96 0.93 25.77
C GLY A 36 -9.48 0.07 24.58
N ARG A 37 -9.92 -1.18 24.48
CA ARG A 37 -9.68 -2.05 23.32
C ARG A 37 -10.69 -1.75 22.22
N LEU A 38 -10.33 -2.10 20.98
CA LEU A 38 -11.24 -1.91 19.85
C LEU A 38 -12.36 -2.96 19.85
N VAL A 39 -13.58 -2.47 19.68
CA VAL A 39 -14.76 -3.28 19.43
C VAL A 39 -15.06 -3.28 17.93
N TYR A 40 -15.27 -4.45 17.36
CA TYR A 40 -15.63 -4.66 15.97
C TYR A 40 -17.10 -5.08 15.90
N ALA A 41 -17.96 -4.19 15.41
CA ALA A 41 -19.36 -4.50 15.24
C ALA A 41 -19.57 -5.38 14.00
N ALA A 42 -20.04 -6.60 14.22
CA ALA A 42 -20.38 -7.52 13.16
C ALA A 42 -21.70 -7.15 12.48
N ASP A 43 -21.85 -7.49 11.21
CA ASP A 43 -23.13 -7.51 10.52
C ASP A 43 -23.92 -8.81 10.86
N GLU A 44 -25.09 -8.98 10.23
CA GLU A 44 -25.97 -10.14 10.45
C GLU A 44 -25.30 -11.49 10.08
N GLN A 45 -24.28 -11.47 9.22
CA GLN A 45 -23.53 -12.66 8.79
C GLN A 45 -22.23 -12.85 9.60
N GLY A 46 -21.94 -11.96 10.54
CA GLY A 46 -20.72 -11.99 11.34
C GLY A 46 -19.52 -11.29 10.73
N ASN A 47 -19.69 -10.61 9.57
CA ASN A 47 -18.59 -9.86 8.96
C ASN A 47 -18.25 -8.61 9.76
N THR A 48 -16.96 -8.33 9.90
CA THR A 48 -16.42 -7.12 10.54
C THR A 48 -15.44 -6.42 9.61
N ILE A 49 -15.13 -5.16 9.89
CA ILE A 49 -13.96 -4.52 9.30
C ILE A 49 -12.72 -5.34 9.70
N PRO A 50 -11.83 -5.70 8.74
CA PRO A 50 -10.65 -6.51 9.06
C PRO A 50 -9.65 -5.80 9.97
N ASP A 51 -8.83 -6.60 10.66
CA ASP A 51 -7.63 -6.11 11.34
C ASP A 51 -6.47 -5.99 10.34
N PHE A 52 -6.00 -4.78 10.13
CA PHE A 52 -4.90 -4.43 9.24
C PHE A 52 -3.54 -4.37 9.94
N SER A 53 -3.49 -4.53 11.26
CA SER A 53 -2.29 -4.28 12.06
C SER A 53 -1.08 -5.16 11.72
N LEU A 54 -1.29 -6.26 10.98
CA LEU A 54 -0.22 -7.16 10.53
C LEU A 54 0.39 -6.75 9.17
N CYS A 55 0.08 -5.57 8.65
CA CYS A 55 0.68 -5.04 7.44
C CYS A 55 2.01 -4.35 7.72
N GLY A 56 3.00 -4.59 6.85
CA GLY A 56 4.34 -4.01 6.93
C GLY A 56 5.41 -4.98 7.44
N TYR A 57 6.62 -4.47 7.52
CA TYR A 57 7.82 -5.22 7.89
C TYR A 57 7.60 -6.08 9.14
N GLN A 58 7.96 -7.36 9.04
CA GLN A 58 7.79 -8.36 10.11
C GLN A 58 6.38 -8.44 10.72
N GLY A 59 5.34 -8.20 9.91
CA GLY A 59 3.96 -8.24 10.38
C GLY A 59 3.51 -6.97 11.13
N GLY A 60 4.15 -5.83 10.86
CA GLY A 60 3.78 -4.52 11.40
C GLY A 60 4.20 -4.25 12.85
N GLY A 61 4.40 -2.99 13.18
CA GLY A 61 4.78 -2.54 14.52
C GLY A 61 6.27 -2.69 14.84
N VAL A 62 7.07 -3.12 13.89
CA VAL A 62 8.52 -3.27 14.04
C VAL A 62 9.24 -2.14 13.32
N ARG A 63 10.16 -1.48 14.03
CA ARG A 63 11.00 -0.45 13.45
C ARG A 63 11.90 -1.05 12.37
N LEU A 64 12.01 -0.37 11.22
CA LEU A 64 12.98 -0.76 10.19
C LEU A 64 14.40 -0.72 10.75
N PRO A 65 15.21 -1.78 10.51
CA PRO A 65 16.53 -1.89 11.12
C PRO A 65 17.53 -0.87 10.54
N ASP A 66 18.54 -0.56 11.31
CA ASP A 66 19.74 0.11 10.84
C ASP A 66 20.85 -0.92 10.66
N VAL A 67 20.98 -1.40 9.41
CA VAL A 67 21.90 -2.51 9.09
C VAL A 67 23.32 -1.95 8.90
N PRO A 68 24.36 -2.52 9.56
CA PRO A 68 25.72 -2.03 9.45
C PRO A 68 26.28 -2.08 8.04
N VAL A 69 27.03 -1.04 7.65
CA VAL A 69 27.75 -0.98 6.38
C VAL A 69 28.88 -2.02 6.37
N LYS A 70 28.95 -2.80 5.31
CA LYS A 70 30.01 -3.80 5.05
C LYS A 70 30.87 -3.46 3.85
N LEU A 71 30.24 -2.89 2.82
CA LEU A 71 30.94 -2.43 1.63
C LEU A 71 30.53 -0.99 1.32
N THR A 72 31.46 -0.22 0.78
CA THR A 72 31.25 1.15 0.33
C THR A 72 31.76 1.29 -1.10
N LEU A 73 30.93 1.90 -1.96
CA LEU A 73 31.33 2.28 -3.31
C LEU A 73 31.23 3.79 -3.48
N GLU A 74 32.23 4.37 -4.11
CA GLU A 74 32.22 5.75 -4.61
C GLU A 74 31.77 5.77 -6.07
N PRO A 75 31.24 6.89 -6.59
CA PRO A 75 30.98 7.03 -8.02
C PRO A 75 32.22 6.73 -8.85
N ALA A 76 32.07 6.12 -10.01
CA ALA A 76 33.18 5.92 -10.94
C ALA A 76 33.74 7.27 -11.39
N SER A 77 35.02 7.30 -11.69
CA SER A 77 35.66 8.48 -12.28
C SER A 77 35.26 8.62 -13.76
N GLY A 78 34.56 9.68 -14.10
CA GLY A 78 34.07 9.92 -15.47
C GLY A 78 32.61 9.47 -15.66
N ALA A 79 32.17 9.33 -16.92
CA ALA A 79 30.81 8.90 -17.26
C ALA A 79 30.70 7.37 -17.47
N GLU A 80 31.49 6.60 -16.73
CA GLU A 80 31.47 5.15 -16.84
C GLU A 80 30.18 4.57 -16.25
N GLU A 81 29.70 3.48 -16.84
CA GLU A 81 28.48 2.79 -16.46
C GLU A 81 28.72 1.90 -15.22
N ASP A 82 27.89 2.06 -14.18
CA ASP A 82 28.10 1.48 -12.85
C ASP A 82 27.37 0.16 -12.60
N THR A 83 26.53 -0.33 -13.51
CA THR A 83 25.69 -1.53 -13.27
C THR A 83 26.52 -2.73 -12.83
N ALA A 84 27.55 -3.06 -13.59
CA ALA A 84 28.38 -4.23 -13.31
C ALA A 84 29.16 -4.09 -11.98
N ARG A 85 29.61 -2.89 -11.67
CA ARG A 85 30.39 -2.59 -10.46
C ARG A 85 29.52 -2.66 -9.20
N ILE A 86 28.31 -2.07 -9.25
CA ILE A 86 27.37 -2.15 -8.14
C ILE A 86 26.87 -3.58 -7.98
N GLN A 87 26.57 -4.30 -9.08
CA GLN A 87 26.14 -5.69 -9.02
C GLN A 87 27.22 -6.59 -8.41
N ALA A 88 28.49 -6.42 -8.78
CA ALA A 88 29.58 -7.19 -8.20
C ALA A 88 29.70 -6.99 -6.68
N ALA A 89 29.50 -5.78 -6.17
CA ALA A 89 29.48 -5.52 -4.74
C ALA A 89 28.24 -6.15 -4.03
N ILE A 90 27.08 -6.17 -4.69
CA ILE A 90 25.90 -6.89 -4.19
C ILE A 90 26.19 -8.41 -4.14
N ASP A 91 26.83 -8.94 -5.17
CA ASP A 91 27.19 -10.36 -5.25
C ASP A 91 28.23 -10.74 -4.19
N GLU A 92 29.19 -9.88 -3.90
CA GLU A 92 30.15 -10.04 -2.81
C GLU A 92 29.43 -10.12 -1.45
N LEU A 93 28.51 -9.18 -1.16
CA LEU A 93 27.69 -9.25 0.06
C LEU A 93 26.87 -10.53 0.12
N SER A 94 26.37 -11.00 -1.02
CA SER A 94 25.57 -12.24 -1.10
C SER A 94 26.35 -13.48 -0.65
N GLY A 95 27.68 -13.45 -0.78
CA GLY A 95 28.59 -14.50 -0.32
C GLY A 95 28.88 -14.49 1.19
N LEU A 96 28.56 -13.39 1.90
CA LEU A 96 28.81 -13.31 3.33
C LEU A 96 27.79 -14.16 4.12
N PRO A 97 28.15 -14.69 5.30
CA PRO A 97 27.18 -15.33 6.19
C PRO A 97 26.19 -14.32 6.75
N LEU A 98 24.99 -14.77 7.09
CA LEU A 98 24.04 -13.97 7.88
C LEU A 98 24.60 -13.82 9.31
N ASP A 99 24.45 -12.62 9.86
CA ASP A 99 24.67 -12.40 11.27
C ASP A 99 23.50 -12.92 12.14
N ASN A 100 23.58 -12.75 13.45
CA ASN A 100 22.56 -13.22 14.41
C ASN A 100 21.23 -12.45 14.30
N THR A 101 21.18 -11.34 13.54
CA THR A 101 19.97 -10.56 13.26
C THR A 101 19.37 -10.87 11.89
N GLY A 102 19.99 -11.75 11.12
CA GLY A 102 19.52 -12.16 9.79
C GLY A 102 19.98 -11.26 8.65
N PHE A 103 21.07 -10.49 8.83
CA PHE A 103 21.62 -9.62 7.80
C PHE A 103 23.04 -10.04 7.37
N ARG A 104 23.35 -9.78 6.11
CA ARG A 104 24.71 -9.84 5.54
C ARG A 104 25.40 -8.49 5.61
N GLY A 105 24.64 -7.40 5.50
CA GLY A 105 25.12 -6.05 5.62
C GLY A 105 24.56 -5.09 4.61
N THR A 106 25.04 -3.86 4.69
CA THR A 106 24.68 -2.77 3.79
C THR A 106 25.80 -2.52 2.77
N LEU A 107 25.43 -2.42 1.48
CA LEU A 107 26.21 -1.73 0.47
C LEU A 107 25.88 -0.25 0.54
N LEU A 108 26.84 0.57 0.92
CA LEU A 108 26.73 2.03 0.92
C LEU A 108 27.25 2.59 -0.41
N LEU A 109 26.42 3.34 -1.10
CA LEU A 109 26.82 4.18 -2.21
C LEU A 109 27.01 5.61 -1.69
N THR A 110 28.22 6.15 -1.79
CA THR A 110 28.49 7.52 -1.33
C THR A 110 27.79 8.56 -2.22
N LYS A 111 27.84 9.82 -1.81
CA LYS A 111 27.26 10.92 -2.62
C LYS A 111 27.85 10.97 -4.01
N GLY A 112 27.00 11.19 -4.99
CA GLY A 112 27.36 11.35 -6.38
C GLY A 112 26.38 10.66 -7.33
N ILE A 113 26.70 10.71 -8.62
CA ILE A 113 25.85 10.17 -9.68
C ILE A 113 26.42 8.84 -10.16
N TYR A 114 25.58 7.83 -10.19
CA TYR A 114 25.87 6.47 -10.65
C TYR A 114 25.03 6.18 -11.91
N PRO A 115 25.62 6.22 -13.12
CA PRO A 115 24.91 5.81 -14.33
C PRO A 115 24.65 4.30 -14.30
N VAL A 116 23.40 3.88 -14.43
CA VAL A 116 22.96 2.48 -14.35
C VAL A 116 22.12 2.14 -15.58
N ALA A 117 22.69 1.40 -16.52
CA ALA A 117 22.02 0.99 -17.76
C ALA A 117 21.25 -0.33 -17.62
N GLY A 118 21.62 -1.16 -16.65
CA GLY A 118 21.03 -2.46 -16.38
C GLY A 118 20.00 -2.44 -15.24
N THR A 119 19.71 -3.62 -14.73
CA THR A 119 18.92 -3.85 -13.52
C THR A 119 19.84 -4.39 -12.42
N LEU A 120 19.81 -3.77 -11.25
CA LEU A 120 20.50 -4.24 -10.05
C LEU A 120 19.60 -5.28 -9.37
N LYS A 121 20.14 -6.46 -9.06
CA LYS A 121 19.39 -7.59 -8.50
C LYS A 121 19.90 -7.96 -7.12
N ILE A 122 19.03 -7.93 -6.11
CA ILE A 122 19.29 -8.41 -4.76
C ILE A 122 18.42 -9.67 -4.55
N SER A 123 18.98 -10.83 -4.87
CA SER A 123 18.28 -12.13 -4.78
C SER A 123 18.61 -12.92 -3.51
N SER A 124 19.62 -12.50 -2.76
CA SER A 124 20.00 -13.05 -1.45
C SER A 124 19.45 -12.21 -0.31
N GLY A 125 18.93 -12.86 0.74
CA GLY A 125 18.39 -12.16 1.91
C GLY A 125 19.46 -11.48 2.75
N GLY A 126 19.05 -10.56 3.62
CA GLY A 126 19.92 -9.86 4.55
C GLY A 126 20.77 -8.74 3.95
N ILE A 127 20.40 -8.19 2.78
CA ILE A 127 21.18 -7.16 2.07
C ILE A 127 20.39 -5.86 1.97
N VAL A 128 21.06 -4.75 2.26
CA VAL A 128 20.53 -3.39 2.12
C VAL A 128 21.38 -2.60 1.13
N LEU A 129 20.72 -1.93 0.20
CA LEU A 129 21.34 -0.91 -0.66
C LEU A 129 21.01 0.46 -0.08
N ARG A 130 22.03 1.23 0.34
CA ARG A 130 21.87 2.52 0.99
C ARG A 130 22.66 3.60 0.30
N GLY A 131 22.07 4.79 0.15
CA GLY A 131 22.78 6.01 -0.25
C GLY A 131 23.05 6.94 0.92
N GLU A 132 23.75 8.03 0.66
CA GLU A 132 24.06 9.12 1.62
C GLU A 132 23.12 10.32 1.50
N GLY A 133 21.92 10.13 0.95
CA GLY A 133 20.89 11.15 0.83
C GLY A 133 20.07 11.02 -0.45
N ASN A 134 18.78 11.39 -0.35
CA ASN A 134 17.83 11.34 -1.45
C ASN A 134 17.64 12.70 -2.17
N GLY A 135 18.39 13.73 -1.77
CA GLY A 135 18.46 15.00 -2.46
C GLY A 135 19.26 14.88 -3.78
N LYS A 136 19.19 15.93 -4.59
CA LYS A 136 19.95 16.00 -5.84
C LYS A 136 21.49 15.99 -5.63
N ASP A 137 21.94 16.44 -4.46
CA ASP A 137 23.35 16.45 -4.05
C ASP A 137 23.71 15.22 -3.18
N GLY A 138 22.81 14.26 -3.06
CA GLY A 138 23.00 12.99 -2.37
C GLY A 138 23.50 11.89 -3.30
N THR A 139 23.05 10.67 -3.06
CA THR A 139 23.32 9.51 -3.94
C THR A 139 22.24 9.41 -5.01
N VAL A 140 22.62 9.53 -6.27
CA VAL A 140 21.71 9.50 -7.41
C VAL A 140 22.03 8.28 -8.30
N LEU A 141 21.11 7.34 -8.38
CA LEU A 141 21.11 6.31 -9.41
C LEU A 141 20.46 6.91 -10.67
N PHE A 142 21.28 7.22 -11.66
CA PHE A 142 20.82 7.74 -12.94
C PHE A 142 20.58 6.57 -13.90
N ALA A 143 19.32 6.21 -14.06
CA ALA A 143 18.90 5.08 -14.89
C ALA A 143 19.02 5.44 -16.36
N THR A 144 20.12 5.06 -16.99
CA THR A 144 20.38 5.20 -18.42
C THR A 144 19.85 3.98 -19.19
N GLY A 145 19.84 4.06 -20.51
CA GLY A 145 19.42 2.94 -21.37
C GLY A 145 17.93 2.96 -21.75
N LYS A 146 17.71 2.65 -23.00
CA LYS A 146 16.40 2.79 -23.68
C LYS A 146 15.61 1.48 -23.67
N ASN A 147 15.19 1.01 -22.48
CA ASN A 147 14.35 -0.17 -22.35
C ASN A 147 13.48 -0.12 -21.08
N LYS A 148 12.28 -0.65 -21.18
CA LYS A 148 11.38 -0.80 -20.02
C LYS A 148 11.96 -1.83 -19.04
N ARG A 149 12.20 -1.41 -17.81
CA ARG A 149 12.72 -2.27 -16.75
C ARG A 149 12.45 -1.69 -15.36
N ALA A 150 12.62 -2.51 -14.34
CA ALA A 150 12.91 -2.04 -13.00
C ALA A 150 14.42 -1.79 -12.84
N LEU A 151 14.79 -0.70 -12.16
CA LEU A 151 16.19 -0.40 -11.86
C LEU A 151 16.76 -1.33 -10.79
N ILE A 152 15.97 -1.54 -9.73
CA ILE A 152 16.34 -2.40 -8.60
C ILE A 152 15.26 -3.47 -8.44
N GLN A 153 15.65 -4.74 -8.50
CA GLN A 153 14.80 -5.89 -8.22
C GLN A 153 15.22 -6.56 -6.90
N LEU A 154 14.24 -6.72 -6.01
CA LEU A 154 14.41 -7.32 -4.68
C LEU A 154 13.68 -8.66 -4.62
N GLY A 155 14.40 -9.71 -4.28
CA GLY A 155 13.87 -11.06 -4.20
C GLY A 155 14.10 -11.89 -5.46
N ALA A 156 14.16 -13.21 -5.27
CA ALA A 156 14.21 -14.16 -6.36
C ALA A 156 12.81 -14.36 -6.97
N ALA A 157 12.73 -14.83 -8.21
CA ALA A 157 11.46 -15.14 -8.86
C ALA A 157 10.65 -16.27 -8.19
N LYS A 158 11.22 -16.91 -7.16
CA LYS A 158 10.58 -17.95 -6.35
C LYS A 158 9.69 -17.32 -5.30
N GLY A 159 8.54 -17.93 -5.05
CA GLY A 159 7.56 -17.47 -4.08
C GLY A 159 7.22 -18.55 -3.06
N VAL A 160 5.94 -18.72 -2.85
CA VAL A 160 5.33 -19.73 -1.99
C VAL A 160 4.92 -20.91 -2.86
N ALA A 161 5.36 -22.13 -2.53
CA ALA A 161 5.03 -23.35 -3.26
C ALA A 161 4.20 -24.31 -2.39
N GLU A 162 3.13 -24.86 -2.98
CA GLU A 162 2.28 -25.86 -2.32
C GLU A 162 3.07 -27.12 -2.00
N LYS A 163 2.92 -27.65 -0.77
CA LYS A 163 3.35 -29.01 -0.41
C LYS A 163 2.28 -30.01 -0.85
N ILE A 164 2.57 -30.73 -1.90
CA ILE A 164 1.63 -31.70 -2.50
C ILE A 164 1.12 -32.71 -1.46
N GLY A 165 -0.18 -33.02 -1.53
CA GLY A 165 -0.84 -33.95 -0.61
C GLY A 165 -1.25 -33.37 0.76
N THR A 166 -1.10 -32.05 0.95
CA THR A 166 -1.49 -31.38 2.21
C THR A 166 -2.79 -30.60 2.13
N ARG A 167 -3.46 -30.59 0.97
CA ARG A 167 -4.66 -29.80 0.72
C ARG A 167 -5.87 -30.38 1.42
N VAL A 168 -6.57 -29.56 2.20
CA VAL A 168 -7.72 -29.91 3.04
C VAL A 168 -8.87 -28.93 2.81
N LYS A 169 -10.10 -29.45 2.69
CA LYS A 169 -11.30 -28.63 2.47
C LYS A 169 -11.70 -27.90 3.75
N ILE A 170 -12.10 -26.63 3.62
CA ILE A 170 -12.81 -25.87 4.67
C ILE A 170 -14.24 -26.38 4.72
N THR A 171 -14.74 -26.67 5.93
CA THR A 171 -16.08 -27.25 6.15
C THR A 171 -17.11 -26.25 6.66
N ASP A 172 -16.69 -25.04 7.03
CA ASP A 172 -17.61 -23.96 7.36
C ASP A 172 -18.46 -23.62 6.12
N SER A 173 -19.77 -23.55 6.28
CA SER A 173 -20.67 -23.07 5.21
C SER A 173 -20.45 -21.59 4.89
N TYR A 174 -19.98 -20.83 5.88
CA TYR A 174 -19.65 -19.41 5.81
C TYR A 174 -18.51 -19.06 6.76
N VAL A 175 -17.39 -18.55 6.23
CA VAL A 175 -16.32 -17.93 7.01
C VAL A 175 -16.45 -16.42 6.83
N PRO A 176 -16.81 -15.66 7.88
CA PRO A 176 -17.00 -14.23 7.75
C PRO A 176 -15.69 -13.46 7.56
N VAL A 177 -15.81 -12.27 6.97
CA VAL A 177 -14.72 -11.29 6.94
C VAL A 177 -14.34 -10.91 8.37
N GLY A 178 -13.03 -10.85 8.65
CA GLY A 178 -12.50 -10.62 9.99
C GLY A 178 -12.22 -11.89 10.80
N SER A 179 -12.70 -13.06 10.35
CA SER A 179 -12.43 -14.33 11.03
C SER A 179 -10.96 -14.74 10.93
N ARG A 180 -10.44 -15.26 12.04
CA ARG A 180 -9.13 -15.94 12.11
C ARG A 180 -9.25 -17.45 12.27
N SER A 181 -10.45 -17.98 12.46
CA SER A 181 -10.69 -19.40 12.69
C SER A 181 -11.38 -20.05 11.50
N LEU A 182 -10.91 -21.25 11.14
CA LEU A 182 -11.45 -22.08 10.07
C LEU A 182 -11.62 -23.51 10.56
N SER A 183 -12.75 -24.14 10.21
CA SER A 183 -12.99 -25.57 10.41
C SER A 183 -12.59 -26.35 9.15
N LEU A 184 -11.83 -27.42 9.32
CA LEU A 184 -11.30 -28.24 8.22
C LEU A 184 -11.95 -29.63 8.24
N SER A 185 -12.00 -30.29 7.09
CA SER A 185 -12.49 -31.68 7.00
C SER A 185 -11.59 -32.68 7.78
N SER A 186 -10.34 -32.30 8.02
CA SER A 186 -9.39 -32.95 8.93
C SER A 186 -8.28 -31.97 9.27
N ALA A 187 -7.57 -32.16 10.37
CA ALA A 187 -6.38 -31.34 10.66
C ALA A 187 -5.31 -31.45 9.58
N GLY A 188 -5.30 -32.54 8.77
CA GLY A 188 -4.42 -32.70 7.60
C GLY A 188 -2.93 -32.66 7.91
N GLY A 189 -2.53 -32.88 9.18
CA GLY A 189 -1.16 -32.70 9.65
C GLY A 189 -0.71 -31.23 9.77
N VAL A 190 -1.65 -30.29 9.70
CA VAL A 190 -1.41 -28.85 9.99
C VAL A 190 -1.18 -28.67 11.48
N LYS A 191 -0.21 -27.86 11.86
CA LYS A 191 0.13 -27.56 13.26
C LYS A 191 0.46 -26.07 13.44
N ALA A 192 0.44 -25.59 14.66
CA ALA A 192 0.91 -24.25 15.00
C ALA A 192 2.34 -24.04 14.50
N GLY A 193 2.59 -22.89 13.88
CA GLY A 193 3.85 -22.54 13.22
C GLY A 193 3.92 -22.93 11.74
N ASP A 194 2.96 -23.68 11.21
CA ASP A 194 2.95 -23.98 9.76
C ASP A 194 2.55 -22.75 8.95
N PHE A 195 3.26 -22.53 7.84
CA PHE A 195 2.89 -21.56 6.83
C PHE A 195 1.94 -22.22 5.82
N VAL A 196 0.78 -21.61 5.64
CA VAL A 196 -0.31 -22.14 4.82
C VAL A 196 -0.82 -21.10 3.83
N VAL A 197 -1.41 -21.57 2.75
CA VAL A 197 -2.31 -20.78 1.93
C VAL A 197 -3.74 -21.20 2.23
N VAL A 198 -4.57 -20.21 2.57
CA VAL A 198 -6.03 -20.36 2.59
C VAL A 198 -6.54 -19.93 1.23
N LEU A 199 -7.03 -20.86 0.43
CA LEU A 199 -7.51 -20.62 -0.92
C LEU A 199 -9.02 -20.39 -0.89
N ARG A 200 -9.47 -19.18 -1.21
CA ARG A 200 -10.87 -18.90 -1.51
C ARG A 200 -11.16 -19.32 -2.96
N ILE A 201 -12.09 -20.22 -3.12
CA ILE A 201 -12.52 -20.71 -4.42
C ILE A 201 -13.74 -19.89 -4.88
N ALA A 202 -13.76 -19.53 -6.16
CA ALA A 202 -14.91 -18.90 -6.79
C ALA A 202 -15.53 -19.86 -7.81
N ASN A 203 -16.86 -19.87 -7.91
CA ASN A 203 -17.61 -20.59 -8.94
C ASN A 203 -18.38 -19.62 -9.84
N GLN A 204 -19.01 -20.14 -10.90
CA GLN A 204 -19.73 -19.31 -11.87
C GLN A 204 -20.98 -18.66 -11.26
N ALA A 205 -21.60 -19.29 -10.25
CA ALA A 205 -22.75 -18.71 -9.57
C ALA A 205 -22.37 -17.43 -8.79
N TRP A 206 -21.16 -17.38 -8.20
CA TRP A 206 -20.63 -16.14 -7.61
C TRP A 206 -20.38 -15.05 -8.65
N ILE A 207 -19.81 -15.39 -9.83
CA ILE A 207 -19.60 -14.43 -10.92
C ILE A 207 -20.95 -13.82 -11.36
N HIS A 208 -21.99 -14.67 -11.45
CA HIS A 208 -23.35 -14.24 -11.80
C HIS A 208 -23.94 -13.31 -10.74
N GLU A 209 -23.85 -13.69 -9.46
CA GLU A 209 -24.35 -12.88 -8.32
C GLU A 209 -23.81 -11.47 -8.32
N ILE A 210 -22.51 -11.31 -8.61
CA ILE A 210 -21.88 -9.99 -8.64
C ILE A 210 -22.01 -9.28 -10.02
N GLY A 211 -22.73 -9.89 -10.99
CA GLY A 211 -23.01 -9.32 -12.31
C GLY A 211 -21.80 -9.21 -13.22
N MET A 212 -20.81 -10.07 -13.04
CA MET A 212 -19.56 -10.00 -13.81
C MET A 212 -19.50 -10.98 -15.00
N ASP A 213 -20.55 -11.71 -15.24
CA ASP A 213 -20.80 -12.51 -16.46
C ASP A 213 -21.57 -11.73 -17.54
N ASP A 214 -22.03 -10.52 -17.22
CA ASP A 214 -22.71 -9.62 -18.17
C ASP A 214 -22.26 -8.16 -17.95
N ILE A 215 -20.96 -7.91 -18.11
CA ILE A 215 -20.41 -6.56 -17.97
C ILE A 215 -20.87 -5.70 -19.14
N PRO A 216 -21.45 -4.50 -18.89
CA PRO A 216 -21.87 -3.60 -19.97
C PRO A 216 -20.74 -3.34 -20.97
N LYS A 217 -21.04 -3.41 -22.26
CA LYS A 217 -20.08 -3.13 -23.32
C LYS A 217 -19.77 -1.65 -23.41
N ARG A 218 -18.59 -1.32 -23.86
CA ARG A 218 -18.21 0.04 -24.21
C ARG A 218 -19.05 0.52 -25.40
N ALA A 219 -19.56 1.75 -25.33
CA ALA A 219 -20.44 2.29 -26.38
C ALA A 219 -19.72 2.50 -27.74
N ASP A 220 -18.40 2.72 -27.71
CA ASP A 220 -17.58 3.01 -28.90
C ASP A 220 -16.90 1.76 -29.50
N ASP A 221 -17.15 0.56 -28.93
CA ASP A 221 -16.53 -0.72 -29.33
C ASP A 221 -14.99 -0.68 -29.50
N SER A 222 -14.33 0.36 -28.97
CA SER A 222 -12.88 0.57 -29.12
C SER A 222 -12.01 -0.52 -28.51
N GLN A 223 -12.55 -1.27 -27.54
CA GLN A 223 -11.91 -2.42 -26.91
C GLN A 223 -12.95 -3.46 -26.50
N PRO A 224 -12.69 -4.78 -26.72
CA PRO A 224 -13.61 -5.83 -26.31
C PRO A 224 -13.71 -5.91 -24.79
N THR A 225 -14.94 -5.81 -24.27
CA THR A 225 -15.23 -6.11 -22.86
C THR A 225 -15.27 -7.62 -22.66
N LYS A 226 -14.49 -8.13 -21.71
CA LYS A 226 -14.44 -9.55 -21.33
C LYS A 226 -15.14 -9.76 -20.00
N ASN A 227 -16.14 -10.62 -19.99
CA ASN A 227 -16.75 -11.12 -18.77
C ASN A 227 -15.75 -11.92 -17.94
N TRP A 228 -16.03 -12.05 -16.65
CA TRP A 228 -15.14 -12.77 -15.76
C TRP A 228 -15.41 -14.28 -15.79
N GLU A 229 -14.34 -15.06 -15.65
CA GLU A 229 -14.38 -16.50 -15.52
C GLU A 229 -13.96 -16.93 -14.11
N ALA A 230 -14.75 -17.74 -13.45
CA ALA A 230 -14.56 -18.12 -12.05
C ALA A 230 -13.15 -18.67 -11.74
N LYS A 231 -12.56 -19.44 -12.66
CA LYS A 231 -11.20 -19.99 -12.51
C LYS A 231 -10.11 -18.93 -12.32
N GLN A 232 -10.36 -17.68 -12.73
CA GLN A 232 -9.42 -16.56 -12.60
C GLN A 232 -9.48 -15.89 -11.24
N TYR A 233 -10.47 -16.23 -10.39
CA TYR A 233 -10.76 -15.58 -9.12
C TYR A 233 -10.54 -16.49 -7.91
N GLN A 234 -9.62 -17.41 -8.05
CA GLN A 234 -9.06 -18.17 -6.93
C GLN A 234 -8.09 -17.24 -6.18
N ILE A 235 -8.40 -16.91 -4.93
CA ILE A 235 -7.58 -15.96 -4.14
C ILE A 235 -6.92 -16.71 -3.00
N GLY A 236 -5.58 -16.72 -2.99
CA GLY A 236 -4.77 -17.38 -1.96
C GLY A 236 -4.28 -16.39 -0.90
N TYR A 237 -4.63 -16.62 0.35
CA TYR A 237 -4.19 -15.85 1.50
C TYR A 237 -3.04 -16.58 2.20
N ASN A 238 -1.85 -16.00 2.20
CA ASN A 238 -0.70 -16.50 2.93
C ASN A 238 -0.89 -16.23 4.43
N ARG A 239 -0.86 -17.28 5.24
CA ARG A 239 -1.15 -17.17 6.68
C ARG A 239 -0.23 -18.08 7.49
N MET A 240 0.02 -17.68 8.74
CA MET A 240 0.66 -18.53 9.74
C MET A 240 -0.42 -19.15 10.63
N VAL A 241 -0.35 -20.45 10.85
CA VAL A 241 -1.22 -21.12 11.82
C VAL A 241 -0.70 -20.84 13.23
N THR A 242 -1.53 -20.28 14.09
CA THR A 242 -1.17 -19.95 15.49
C THR A 242 -1.67 -20.97 16.49
N ALA A 243 -2.77 -21.67 16.20
CA ALA A 243 -3.30 -22.76 17.02
C ALA A 243 -4.03 -23.79 16.16
N VAL A 244 -4.12 -25.01 16.68
CA VAL A 244 -4.93 -26.11 16.11
C VAL A 244 -5.66 -26.79 17.26
N GLU A 245 -6.98 -26.85 17.18
CA GLU A 245 -7.86 -27.53 18.13
C GLU A 245 -8.75 -28.51 17.36
N GLU A 246 -8.50 -29.80 17.48
CA GLU A 246 -9.15 -30.84 16.68
C GLU A 246 -9.00 -30.56 15.17
N ASN A 247 -10.08 -30.24 14.48
CA ASN A 247 -10.10 -29.88 13.05
C ASN A 247 -10.24 -28.37 12.82
N LYS A 248 -10.11 -27.54 13.86
CA LYS A 248 -10.19 -26.09 13.78
C LYS A 248 -8.80 -25.49 13.87
N ILE A 249 -8.45 -24.63 12.91
CA ILE A 249 -7.20 -23.87 12.91
C ILE A 249 -7.48 -22.40 13.21
N THR A 250 -6.51 -21.75 13.86
CA THR A 250 -6.48 -20.30 14.05
C THR A 250 -5.30 -19.70 13.29
N LEU A 251 -5.54 -18.58 12.62
CA LEU A 251 -4.58 -17.88 11.76
C LEU A 251 -4.05 -16.62 12.45
N ASP A 252 -2.85 -16.21 12.08
CA ASP A 252 -2.23 -14.94 12.51
C ASP A 252 -3.01 -13.71 12.00
N THR A 253 -3.49 -13.76 10.77
CA THR A 253 -4.14 -12.65 10.06
C THR A 253 -5.53 -13.04 9.61
N PRO A 254 -6.55 -12.18 9.75
CA PRO A 254 -7.92 -12.53 9.40
C PRO A 254 -8.12 -12.75 7.91
N ILE A 255 -9.21 -13.45 7.58
CA ILE A 255 -9.78 -13.53 6.24
C ILE A 255 -10.42 -12.18 5.89
N VAL A 256 -10.10 -11.63 4.74
CA VAL A 256 -10.55 -10.30 4.31
C VAL A 256 -11.60 -10.31 3.18
N CYS A 257 -12.02 -11.50 2.77
CA CYS A 257 -13.17 -11.71 1.89
C CYS A 257 -13.84 -13.00 2.30
N ALA A 258 -15.14 -12.98 2.55
CA ALA A 258 -15.89 -14.14 3.02
C ALA A 258 -15.65 -15.38 2.14
N ILE A 259 -15.52 -16.55 2.79
CA ILE A 259 -15.45 -17.85 2.12
C ILE A 259 -16.79 -18.54 2.32
N GLU A 260 -17.52 -18.75 1.23
CA GLU A 260 -18.89 -19.28 1.26
C GLU A 260 -18.96 -20.58 0.47
N GLU A 261 -19.49 -21.65 1.08
CA GLU A 261 -19.63 -22.94 0.41
C GLU A 261 -20.44 -22.84 -0.89
N ARG A 262 -21.54 -22.07 -0.88
CA ARG A 262 -22.37 -21.83 -2.08
C ARG A 262 -21.63 -21.18 -3.25
N TRP A 263 -20.56 -20.41 -2.96
CA TRP A 263 -19.75 -19.71 -3.95
C TRP A 263 -18.47 -20.47 -4.34
N GLY A 264 -18.29 -21.71 -3.85
CA GLY A 264 -17.13 -22.57 -4.13
C GLY A 264 -16.34 -22.97 -2.89
N GLY A 265 -16.60 -22.32 -1.75
CA GLY A 265 -15.91 -22.63 -0.48
C GLY A 265 -14.44 -22.30 -0.50
N GLY A 266 -13.65 -23.14 0.16
CA GLY A 266 -12.22 -22.93 0.25
C GLY A 266 -11.44 -24.17 0.67
N GLU A 267 -10.12 -24.06 0.54
CA GLU A 267 -9.17 -25.10 0.92
C GLU A 267 -7.97 -24.49 1.66
N VAL A 268 -7.32 -25.30 2.49
CA VAL A 268 -6.06 -24.94 3.15
C VAL A 268 -5.01 -25.95 2.74
N PHE A 269 -3.80 -25.47 2.43
CA PHE A 269 -2.67 -26.34 2.17
C PHE A 269 -1.37 -25.73 2.72
N LYS A 270 -0.45 -26.61 3.14
CA LYS A 270 0.87 -26.20 3.63
C LYS A 270 1.76 -25.77 2.48
N CYS A 271 2.65 -24.85 2.77
CA CYS A 271 3.55 -24.30 1.77
C CYS A 271 5.01 -24.36 2.21
N GLU A 272 5.89 -24.40 1.23
CA GLU A 272 7.28 -23.97 1.35
C GLU A 272 7.38 -22.49 1.02
N ASP A 273 8.05 -21.74 1.91
CA ASP A 273 8.34 -20.33 1.70
C ASP A 273 9.82 -20.16 1.32
N SER A 274 10.06 -19.98 0.02
CA SER A 274 11.41 -19.79 -0.54
C SER A 274 11.71 -18.34 -0.90
N ARG A 275 10.91 -17.40 -0.40
CA ARG A 275 11.10 -15.98 -0.66
C ARG A 275 12.38 -15.45 -0.01
N THR A 276 12.98 -14.49 -0.67
CA THR A 276 14.14 -13.76 -0.13
C THR A 276 13.71 -12.93 1.07
N ASP A 277 14.41 -13.05 2.19
CA ASP A 277 14.06 -12.43 3.48
C ASP A 277 14.99 -11.28 3.83
N ASN A 278 14.45 -10.21 4.46
CA ASN A 278 15.22 -9.08 4.98
C ASN A 278 16.03 -8.34 3.89
N VAL A 279 15.36 -7.64 2.99
CA VAL A 279 15.99 -6.84 1.93
C VAL A 279 15.51 -5.39 1.96
N GLY A 280 16.40 -4.43 1.72
CA GLY A 280 16.06 -3.02 1.79
C GLY A 280 16.75 -2.13 0.78
N VAL A 281 16.06 -1.03 0.40
CA VAL A 281 16.62 0.08 -0.37
C VAL A 281 16.30 1.38 0.36
N GLU A 282 17.32 2.22 0.57
CA GLU A 282 17.10 3.41 1.39
C GLU A 282 18.01 4.58 1.09
N ASN A 283 17.49 5.77 1.37
CA ASN A 283 18.23 7.03 1.43
C ASN A 283 18.98 7.38 0.13
N LEU A 284 18.29 7.26 -1.02
CA LEU A 284 18.84 7.59 -2.34
C LEU A 284 17.79 8.16 -3.30
N ARG A 285 18.24 8.70 -4.42
CA ARG A 285 17.41 9.21 -5.50
C ARG A 285 17.56 8.33 -6.75
N VAL A 286 16.46 8.07 -7.43
CA VAL A 286 16.43 7.42 -8.75
C VAL A 286 15.92 8.43 -9.77
N VAL A 287 16.66 8.65 -10.83
CA VAL A 287 16.26 9.51 -11.96
C VAL A 287 16.32 8.69 -13.24
N SER A 288 15.21 8.58 -13.97
CA SER A 288 15.23 7.93 -15.28
C SER A 288 15.59 8.91 -16.38
N GLU A 289 16.58 8.56 -17.21
CA GLU A 289 16.80 9.20 -18.49
C GLU A 289 15.56 9.03 -19.37
N PHE A 290 15.25 10.03 -20.22
CA PHE A 290 14.17 9.96 -21.20
C PHE A 290 14.49 10.85 -22.42
N ASP A 291 13.79 10.61 -23.54
CA ASP A 291 13.87 11.44 -24.74
C ASP A 291 12.84 12.59 -24.68
N PRO A 292 13.28 13.84 -24.51
CA PRO A 292 12.38 14.98 -24.41
C PRO A 292 11.70 15.36 -25.74
N SER A 293 12.13 14.79 -26.86
CA SER A 293 11.45 14.98 -28.15
C SER A 293 10.15 14.18 -28.28
N VAL A 294 9.97 13.16 -27.41
CA VAL A 294 8.77 12.31 -27.38
C VAL A 294 7.70 12.97 -26.53
N VAL A 295 6.73 13.59 -27.17
CA VAL A 295 5.63 14.32 -26.52
C VAL A 295 4.29 13.80 -27.04
N ALA A 296 3.32 13.58 -26.13
CA ALA A 296 1.93 13.27 -26.44
C ALA A 296 1.01 14.07 -25.50
N ASP A 297 -0.08 14.60 -26.03
CA ASP A 297 -1.09 15.36 -25.26
C ASP A 297 -0.50 16.47 -24.38
N GLY A 298 0.56 17.14 -24.86
CA GLY A 298 1.27 18.20 -24.15
C GLY A 298 2.15 17.72 -22.96
N HIS A 299 2.46 16.44 -22.87
CA HIS A 299 3.30 15.85 -21.82
C HIS A 299 4.49 15.09 -22.44
N TYR A 300 5.64 15.11 -21.74
CA TYR A 300 6.71 14.16 -22.04
C TYR A 300 6.23 12.73 -21.83
N SER A 301 6.35 11.90 -22.85
CA SER A 301 5.69 10.60 -22.93
C SER A 301 6.60 9.47 -23.41
N ASP A 302 7.92 9.66 -23.32
CA ASP A 302 8.87 8.60 -23.65
C ASP A 302 8.62 7.36 -22.76
N GLU A 303 8.32 6.23 -23.40
CA GLU A 303 8.13 4.94 -22.74
C GLU A 303 9.30 3.97 -22.93
N ASN A 304 10.31 4.37 -23.70
CA ASN A 304 11.49 3.55 -23.93
C ASN A 304 12.60 3.90 -22.93
N LYS A 305 12.30 3.76 -21.65
CA LYS A 305 13.15 4.14 -20.52
C LYS A 305 12.98 3.22 -19.33
N CYS A 306 13.76 3.43 -18.26
CA CYS A 306 13.51 2.79 -16.97
C CYS A 306 12.12 3.21 -16.44
N GLU A 307 11.25 2.25 -16.15
CA GLU A 307 9.88 2.56 -15.74
C GLU A 307 9.63 2.46 -14.23
N THR A 308 10.40 1.64 -13.51
CA THR A 308 10.19 1.35 -12.08
C THR A 308 11.49 1.52 -11.31
N ALA A 309 11.48 2.28 -10.20
CA ALA A 309 12.68 2.41 -9.36
C ALA A 309 12.97 1.11 -8.61
N VAL A 310 12.03 0.62 -7.82
CA VAL A 310 12.18 -0.59 -7.00
C VAL A 310 11.02 -1.54 -7.23
N GLN A 311 11.32 -2.80 -7.51
CA GLN A 311 10.36 -3.87 -7.64
C GLN A 311 10.67 -4.99 -6.64
N PHE A 312 9.68 -5.35 -5.84
CA PHE A 312 9.70 -6.55 -5.01
C PHE A 312 9.07 -7.71 -5.77
N ASP A 313 9.87 -8.75 -6.02
CA ASP A 313 9.39 -10.02 -6.59
C ASP A 313 9.08 -11.02 -5.46
N GLY A 314 9.73 -12.17 -5.39
CA GLY A 314 9.58 -13.13 -4.32
C GLY A 314 10.36 -12.71 -3.06
N ALA A 315 9.94 -11.64 -2.40
CA ALA A 315 10.55 -11.12 -1.18
C ALA A 315 9.56 -11.05 -0.01
N LYS A 316 10.08 -11.17 1.21
CA LYS A 316 9.35 -10.90 2.45
C LYS A 316 10.20 -10.08 3.42
N ASN A 317 9.55 -9.42 4.38
CA ASN A 317 10.24 -8.56 5.34
C ASN A 317 11.17 -7.57 4.64
N GLY A 318 10.65 -6.90 3.60
CA GLY A 318 11.41 -5.94 2.83
C GLY A 318 10.99 -4.50 3.10
N TRP A 319 11.86 -3.56 2.69
CA TRP A 319 11.49 -2.14 2.80
C TRP A 319 12.11 -1.24 1.74
N VAL A 320 11.43 -0.12 1.51
CA VAL A 320 11.96 1.06 0.85
C VAL A 320 11.72 2.25 1.78
N ARG A 321 12.76 3.01 2.11
CA ARG A 321 12.61 4.25 2.90
C ARG A 321 13.47 5.38 2.35
N ASP A 322 12.97 6.62 2.50
CA ASP A 322 13.71 7.81 2.08
C ASP A 322 14.17 7.76 0.61
N LEU A 323 13.30 7.28 -0.29
CA LEU A 323 13.55 7.22 -1.73
C LEU A 323 12.81 8.33 -2.47
N VAL A 324 13.51 9.04 -3.34
CA VAL A 324 12.90 9.97 -4.30
C VAL A 324 13.05 9.42 -5.72
N GLY A 325 11.95 9.30 -6.43
CA GLY A 325 11.95 8.86 -7.84
C GLY A 325 11.45 9.93 -8.78
N VAL A 326 12.15 10.12 -9.89
CA VAL A 326 11.90 11.17 -10.88
C VAL A 326 11.87 10.57 -12.28
N HIS A 327 10.93 11.01 -13.12
CA HIS A 327 10.72 10.58 -14.51
C HIS A 327 10.34 9.09 -14.67
N LEU A 328 9.83 8.47 -13.65
CA LEU A 328 9.44 7.05 -13.64
C LEU A 328 7.94 6.87 -13.94
N ASP A 329 7.52 5.65 -14.29
CA ASP A 329 6.13 5.23 -14.27
C ASP A 329 5.69 4.80 -12.87
N ARG A 330 6.61 4.16 -12.14
CA ARG A 330 6.39 3.63 -10.79
C ARG A 330 7.59 3.91 -9.90
N LEU A 331 7.31 4.29 -8.67
CA LEU A 331 8.36 4.35 -7.65
C LEU A 331 8.59 2.97 -7.06
N VAL A 332 7.52 2.35 -6.55
CA VAL A 332 7.61 1.01 -5.97
C VAL A 332 6.50 0.11 -6.51
N LEU A 333 6.90 -1.07 -6.96
CA LEU A 333 6.04 -2.16 -7.37
C LEU A 333 6.23 -3.33 -6.40
N ILE A 334 5.16 -3.74 -5.71
CA ILE A 334 5.13 -4.90 -4.82
C ILE A 334 4.37 -6.01 -5.54
N GLU A 335 5.10 -6.97 -6.11
CA GLU A 335 4.52 -8.06 -6.89
C GLU A 335 3.82 -9.12 -6.01
N ARG A 336 2.99 -9.95 -6.62
CA ARG A 336 2.12 -10.92 -5.95
C ARG A 336 2.82 -11.84 -4.94
N PRO A 337 4.04 -12.38 -5.19
CA PRO A 337 4.71 -13.22 -4.22
C PRO A 337 5.20 -12.47 -2.96
N ALA A 338 5.30 -11.14 -3.03
CA ALA A 338 5.85 -10.35 -1.93
C ALA A 338 4.87 -10.22 -0.76
N GLN A 339 5.41 -10.16 0.46
CA GLN A 339 4.65 -10.06 1.72
C GLN A 339 5.44 -9.31 2.79
N TRP A 340 4.74 -8.59 3.67
CA TRP A 340 5.33 -7.82 4.77
C TRP A 340 6.36 -6.79 4.30
N ILE A 341 5.97 -6.04 3.27
CA ILE A 341 6.79 -4.94 2.74
C ILE A 341 6.37 -3.62 3.40
N THR A 342 7.33 -2.81 3.82
CA THR A 342 7.10 -1.42 4.24
C THR A 342 7.74 -0.45 3.25
N VAL A 343 6.95 0.49 2.72
CA VAL A 343 7.42 1.63 1.94
C VAL A 343 7.10 2.89 2.72
N GLN A 344 8.11 3.71 3.05
CA GLN A 344 7.88 4.90 3.86
C GLN A 344 8.78 6.07 3.50
N ASP A 345 8.29 7.29 3.76
CA ASP A 345 9.05 8.52 3.60
C ASP A 345 9.60 8.70 2.19
N CYS A 346 8.81 8.31 1.17
CA CYS A 346 9.19 8.29 -0.23
C CYS A 346 8.43 9.35 -1.05
N ALA A 347 9.04 9.83 -2.14
CA ALA A 347 8.41 10.78 -3.05
C ALA A 347 8.51 10.35 -4.52
N TYR A 348 7.40 10.50 -5.25
CA TYR A 348 7.29 10.28 -6.69
C TYR A 348 6.99 11.60 -7.39
N LEU A 349 7.92 12.03 -8.24
CA LEU A 349 7.95 13.36 -8.83
C LEU A 349 8.14 13.32 -10.35
N ASP A 350 7.58 14.30 -11.06
CA ASP A 350 7.79 14.54 -12.49
C ASP A 350 7.72 13.29 -13.37
N PRO A 351 6.63 12.53 -13.37
CA PRO A 351 6.55 11.31 -14.17
C PRO A 351 6.57 11.60 -15.67
N VAL A 352 7.30 10.78 -16.41
CA VAL A 352 7.40 10.82 -17.87
C VAL A 352 6.82 9.52 -18.43
N SER A 353 5.68 9.59 -19.07
CA SER A 353 5.02 8.53 -19.86
C SER A 353 3.69 9.03 -20.39
N LEU A 354 2.99 8.21 -21.17
CA LEU A 354 1.59 8.47 -21.53
C LEU A 354 0.71 8.58 -20.27
N VAL A 355 -0.29 9.47 -20.31
CA VAL A 355 -1.29 9.60 -19.23
C VAL A 355 -2.45 8.63 -19.49
N ASP A 356 -2.14 7.41 -19.85
CA ASP A 356 -3.10 6.38 -20.25
C ASP A 356 -2.66 4.98 -19.82
N GLY A 357 -3.58 4.00 -19.90
CA GLY A 357 -3.32 2.59 -19.61
C GLY A 357 -2.74 2.35 -18.21
N GLY A 358 -1.81 1.44 -18.10
CA GLY A 358 -1.17 1.02 -16.83
C GLY A 358 0.01 1.88 -16.39
N ARG A 359 0.03 3.18 -16.71
CA ARG A 359 1.16 4.09 -16.50
C ARG A 359 0.91 5.08 -15.38
N ARG A 360 2.01 5.64 -14.86
CA ARG A 360 2.04 6.63 -13.77
C ARG A 360 1.33 6.16 -12.51
N TYR A 361 1.61 4.91 -12.10
CA TYR A 361 1.16 4.33 -10.84
C TYR A 361 2.32 4.40 -9.83
N ALA A 362 2.37 5.46 -9.04
CA ALA A 362 3.52 5.71 -8.16
C ALA A 362 3.83 4.52 -7.23
N PHE A 363 2.80 4.04 -6.52
CA PHE A 363 2.88 2.84 -5.67
C PHE A 363 1.86 1.83 -6.15
N LYS A 364 2.34 0.69 -6.63
CA LYS A 364 1.50 -0.38 -7.13
C LYS A 364 1.64 -1.63 -6.26
N MET A 365 0.53 -2.03 -5.63
CA MET A 365 0.48 -3.15 -4.70
C MET A 365 -0.25 -4.33 -5.35
N VAL A 366 0.41 -5.48 -5.40
CA VAL A 366 -0.12 -6.76 -5.88
C VAL A 366 0.10 -7.87 -4.83
N GLY A 367 1.06 -7.67 -3.94
CA GLY A 367 1.39 -8.54 -2.81
C GLY A 367 0.34 -8.51 -1.71
N GLN A 368 0.72 -8.89 -0.50
CA GLN A 368 -0.20 -8.89 0.64
C GLN A 368 0.51 -8.54 1.95
N GLN A 369 -0.24 -8.05 2.93
CA GLN A 369 0.21 -7.64 4.25
C GLN A 369 1.33 -6.59 4.19
N SER A 370 1.20 -5.64 3.28
CA SER A 370 2.19 -4.57 3.06
C SER A 370 1.66 -3.21 3.50
N LEU A 371 2.56 -2.31 3.83
CA LEU A 371 2.30 -0.96 4.32
C LEU A 371 3.05 0.06 3.48
N VAL A 372 2.33 1.02 2.92
CA VAL A 372 2.90 2.24 2.32
C VAL A 372 2.49 3.41 3.19
N GLN A 373 3.44 4.14 3.76
CA GLN A 373 3.11 5.24 4.68
C GLN A 373 3.99 6.48 4.49
N ARG A 374 3.44 7.65 4.82
CA ARG A 374 4.15 8.94 4.73
C ARG A 374 4.81 9.17 3.38
N CYS A 375 4.04 8.90 2.32
CA CYS A 375 4.54 9.05 0.96
C CYS A 375 3.86 10.23 0.26
N TYR A 376 4.64 10.89 -0.60
CA TYR A 376 4.20 12.02 -1.41
C TYR A 376 4.22 11.68 -2.89
N THR A 377 3.19 12.09 -3.62
CA THR A 377 3.19 11.95 -5.08
C THR A 377 2.69 13.20 -5.76
N GLU A 378 3.31 13.55 -6.90
CA GLU A 378 2.87 14.62 -7.76
C GLU A 378 2.79 14.17 -9.22
N GLY A 379 1.69 14.53 -9.91
CA GLY A 379 1.50 14.25 -11.34
C GLY A 379 1.27 12.77 -11.69
N ALA A 380 0.95 11.93 -10.72
CA ALA A 380 0.58 10.54 -10.99
C ALA A 380 -0.74 10.46 -11.76
N ARG A 381 -0.97 9.36 -12.50
CA ARG A 381 -2.30 9.06 -13.03
C ARG A 381 -3.15 8.42 -11.94
N HIS A 382 -2.70 7.33 -11.37
CA HIS A 382 -3.25 6.71 -10.17
C HIS A 382 -2.11 6.55 -9.17
N ALA A 383 -2.09 7.35 -8.10
CA ALA A 383 -0.92 7.41 -7.22
C ALA A 383 -0.74 6.12 -6.40
N CYS A 384 -1.77 5.70 -5.69
CA CYS A 384 -1.76 4.56 -4.78
C CYS A 384 -2.75 3.50 -5.28
N VAL A 385 -2.24 2.40 -5.81
CA VAL A 385 -3.01 1.41 -6.56
C VAL A 385 -2.91 0.02 -5.94
N PHE A 386 -4.05 -0.60 -5.71
CA PHE A 386 -4.14 -2.05 -5.62
C PHE A 386 -4.48 -2.61 -7.00
N ASP A 387 -3.73 -3.58 -7.47
CA ASP A 387 -3.93 -4.18 -8.79
C ASP A 387 -5.07 -5.23 -8.77
N SER A 388 -5.06 -6.17 -9.66
CA SER A 388 -6.07 -7.22 -9.79
C SER A 388 -5.93 -8.29 -8.72
N ARG A 389 -7.04 -8.63 -8.05
CA ARG A 389 -7.14 -9.80 -7.16
C ARG A 389 -6.06 -9.79 -6.06
N VAL A 390 -5.78 -8.62 -5.52
CA VAL A 390 -4.87 -8.49 -4.37
C VAL A 390 -5.50 -9.19 -3.18
N PRO A 391 -4.79 -10.12 -2.53
CA PRO A 391 -5.37 -10.87 -1.42
C PRO A 391 -5.59 -10.02 -0.16
N GLY A 392 -4.71 -9.08 0.13
CA GLY A 392 -4.76 -8.30 1.37
C GLY A 392 -4.53 -9.12 2.66
N PRO A 393 -4.69 -8.48 3.83
CA PRO A 393 -4.88 -7.04 3.98
C PRO A 393 -3.66 -6.24 3.57
N ASP A 394 -3.86 -4.98 3.17
CA ASP A 394 -2.79 -4.04 2.82
C ASP A 394 -3.20 -2.61 3.17
N VAL A 395 -2.23 -1.72 3.39
CA VAL A 395 -2.49 -0.37 3.92
C VAL A 395 -1.73 0.73 3.16
N PHE A 396 -2.45 1.79 2.79
CA PHE A 396 -1.90 3.11 2.51
C PHE A 396 -2.23 4.04 3.68
N LEU A 397 -1.21 4.50 4.42
CA LEU A 397 -1.35 5.31 5.61
C LEU A 397 -0.66 6.67 5.45
N ASP A 398 -1.37 7.77 5.74
CA ASP A 398 -0.78 9.12 5.75
C ASP A 398 -0.07 9.48 4.44
N CYS A 399 -0.66 9.13 3.30
CA CYS A 399 -0.13 9.47 1.98
C CYS A 399 -0.79 10.74 1.44
N LEU A 400 0.04 11.66 0.90
CA LEU A 400 -0.39 12.90 0.25
C LEU A 400 -0.18 12.80 -1.26
N THR A 401 -1.26 12.96 -2.02
CA THR A 401 -1.21 12.87 -3.48
C THR A 401 -1.78 14.13 -4.12
N VAL A 402 -0.97 14.81 -4.92
CA VAL A 402 -1.34 16.09 -5.51
C VAL A 402 -1.24 16.09 -7.03
N GLN A 403 -2.03 16.94 -7.69
CA GLN A 403 -2.02 17.14 -9.14
C GLN A 403 -2.17 15.85 -9.95
N ASN A 404 -2.91 14.88 -9.43
CA ASN A 404 -3.15 13.62 -10.11
C ASN A 404 -4.11 13.79 -11.30
N TYR A 405 -3.88 13.00 -12.35
CA TYR A 405 -4.77 12.97 -13.52
C TYR A 405 -6.04 12.15 -13.26
N ASN A 406 -5.99 11.23 -12.29
CA ASN A 406 -7.13 10.40 -11.92
C ASN A 406 -7.03 10.00 -10.44
N SER A 407 -8.06 9.31 -9.92
CA SER A 407 -8.13 8.87 -8.53
C SER A 407 -7.11 7.77 -8.23
N SER A 408 -6.57 7.74 -7.01
CA SER A 408 -6.03 6.52 -6.42
C SER A 408 -7.15 5.49 -6.29
N GLU A 409 -6.86 4.20 -6.40
CA GLU A 409 -7.93 3.21 -6.48
C GLU A 409 -7.44 1.76 -6.31
N PRO A 410 -8.26 0.83 -5.83
CA PRO A 410 -8.21 -0.53 -6.32
C PRO A 410 -8.55 -0.49 -7.82
N HIS A 411 -7.63 -0.94 -8.68
CA HIS A 411 -7.73 -0.59 -10.09
C HIS A 411 -8.69 -1.49 -10.86
N HIS A 412 -8.70 -2.79 -10.57
CA HIS A 412 -9.57 -3.73 -11.28
C HIS A 412 -9.68 -5.09 -10.60
N ARG A 413 -10.77 -5.80 -10.92
CA ARG A 413 -10.90 -7.25 -10.75
C ARG A 413 -10.70 -7.76 -9.34
N TRP A 414 -11.54 -7.28 -8.42
CA TRP A 414 -11.76 -7.89 -7.10
C TRP A 414 -10.52 -7.98 -6.19
N SER A 415 -9.89 -6.86 -5.89
CA SER A 415 -8.96 -6.78 -4.77
C SER A 415 -9.70 -6.85 -3.45
N THR A 416 -9.10 -7.38 -2.40
CA THR A 416 -9.77 -7.60 -1.11
C THR A 416 -9.01 -7.00 0.07
N GLY A 417 -9.73 -6.43 1.04
CA GLY A 417 -9.16 -6.00 2.31
C GLY A 417 -8.08 -4.92 2.20
N GLY A 418 -8.30 -3.86 1.45
CA GLY A 418 -7.41 -2.70 1.41
C GLY A 418 -7.88 -1.59 2.33
N LEU A 419 -6.94 -0.88 2.92
CA LEU A 419 -7.19 0.29 3.77
C LEU A 419 -6.49 1.52 3.22
N TYR A 420 -7.25 2.58 2.97
CA TYR A 420 -6.75 3.94 2.79
C TYR A 420 -7.02 4.70 4.09
N ASP A 421 -5.98 4.89 4.90
CA ASP A 421 -6.04 5.45 6.25
C ASP A 421 -5.41 6.83 6.29
N ASN A 422 -6.17 7.87 6.62
CA ASN A 422 -5.70 9.24 6.50
C ASN A 422 -5.05 9.50 5.14
N PHE A 423 -5.78 9.25 4.09
CA PHE A 423 -5.31 9.45 2.72
C PHE A 423 -5.80 10.80 2.20
N SER A 424 -4.89 11.66 1.75
CA SER A 424 -5.23 12.95 1.15
C SER A 424 -5.03 12.91 -0.37
N GLY A 425 -6.14 13.08 -1.10
CA GLY A 425 -6.22 13.05 -2.56
C GLY A 425 -7.50 12.38 -3.07
N ASN A 426 -7.67 12.34 -4.39
CA ASN A 426 -8.84 11.71 -4.98
C ASN A 426 -8.76 10.18 -4.89
N LEU A 427 -9.86 9.55 -4.49
CA LEU A 427 -9.97 8.10 -4.28
C LEU A 427 -11.26 7.54 -4.87
N ALA A 428 -11.20 6.37 -5.51
CA ALA A 428 -12.35 5.68 -6.08
C ALA A 428 -12.32 4.16 -5.81
N ILE A 429 -13.33 3.65 -5.10
CA ILE A 429 -13.55 2.25 -4.82
C ILE A 429 -14.89 1.88 -5.45
N ILE A 430 -14.90 1.51 -6.74
CA ILE A 430 -16.12 1.49 -7.56
C ILE A 430 -16.20 0.28 -8.50
N ASN A 431 -17.36 0.11 -9.12
CA ASN A 431 -17.48 -0.71 -10.31
C ASN A 431 -16.98 0.10 -11.53
N ARG A 432 -15.94 -0.37 -12.19
CA ARG A 432 -15.33 0.25 -13.38
C ARG A 432 -15.85 -0.34 -14.70
N ALA A 433 -16.83 -1.21 -14.64
CA ALA A 433 -17.53 -1.79 -15.78
C ALA A 433 -16.60 -2.23 -16.93
N TRP A 434 -16.83 -1.67 -18.12
CA TRP A 434 -16.09 -1.96 -19.36
C TRP A 434 -14.68 -1.37 -19.41
N LEU A 435 -14.28 -0.48 -18.49
CA LEU A 435 -12.94 0.14 -18.56
C LEU A 435 -11.85 -0.92 -18.68
N GLY A 436 -10.80 -0.59 -19.43
CA GLY A 436 -9.81 -1.58 -19.86
C GLY A 436 -10.50 -2.71 -20.65
N SER A 437 -10.28 -3.94 -20.27
CA SER A 437 -10.90 -5.13 -20.87
C SER A 437 -12.00 -5.75 -19.99
N GLY A 438 -12.82 -4.92 -19.34
CA GLY A 438 -13.82 -5.39 -18.37
C GLY A 438 -13.27 -5.43 -16.94
N HIS A 439 -12.96 -4.24 -16.40
CA HIS A 439 -12.42 -4.11 -15.04
C HIS A 439 -13.42 -4.54 -13.97
N GLY A 440 -14.73 -4.27 -14.20
CA GLY A 440 -15.80 -4.67 -13.30
C GLY A 440 -15.64 -4.11 -11.88
N TRP A 441 -16.06 -4.85 -10.88
CA TRP A 441 -15.87 -4.51 -9.48
C TRP A 441 -14.40 -4.51 -9.11
N THR A 442 -13.91 -3.36 -8.63
CA THR A 442 -12.49 -3.20 -8.33
C THR A 442 -12.11 -3.81 -6.99
N ALA A 443 -13.04 -3.82 -6.03
CA ALA A 443 -12.76 -4.18 -4.64
C ALA A 443 -13.94 -4.77 -3.89
N GLY A 444 -13.63 -5.59 -2.89
CA GLY A 444 -14.53 -6.01 -1.82
C GLY A 444 -13.87 -5.86 -0.45
N ASN A 445 -14.62 -5.33 0.52
CA ASN A 445 -14.20 -5.12 1.92
C ASN A 445 -13.03 -4.13 2.07
N PHE A 446 -13.04 -3.07 1.26
CA PHE A 446 -12.12 -1.95 1.38
C PHE A 446 -12.63 -0.90 2.36
N VAL A 447 -11.69 -0.20 2.98
CA VAL A 447 -11.99 0.87 3.95
C VAL A 447 -11.26 2.15 3.56
N ALA A 448 -12.01 3.24 3.43
CA ALA A 448 -11.50 4.61 3.39
C ALA A 448 -11.78 5.23 4.78
N TRP A 449 -10.72 5.45 5.57
CA TRP A 449 -10.80 5.93 6.95
C TRP A 449 -10.16 7.30 7.07
N ASN A 450 -10.94 8.30 7.53
CA ASN A 450 -10.48 9.69 7.71
C ASN A 450 -9.75 10.24 6.48
N THR A 451 -10.32 10.03 5.29
CA THR A 451 -9.74 10.46 4.02
C THR A 451 -10.15 11.87 3.64
N GLU A 452 -9.35 12.54 2.79
CA GLU A 452 -9.63 13.90 2.31
C GLU A 452 -9.58 13.99 0.79
N GLY A 453 -10.46 14.81 0.19
CA GLY A 453 -10.48 15.08 -1.25
C GLY A 453 -11.80 14.67 -1.91
N LYS A 454 -11.74 14.05 -3.09
CA LYS A 454 -12.91 13.51 -3.79
C LYS A 454 -12.97 12.00 -3.64
N LEU A 455 -14.07 11.48 -3.11
CA LEU A 455 -14.24 10.06 -2.80
C LEU A 455 -15.49 9.47 -3.45
N SER A 456 -15.31 8.34 -4.15
CA SER A 456 -16.40 7.50 -4.63
C SER A 456 -16.27 6.12 -4.01
N VAL A 457 -17.32 5.62 -3.33
CA VAL A 457 -17.32 4.26 -2.77
C VAL A 457 -18.63 3.57 -3.13
N GLN A 458 -18.53 2.42 -3.80
CA GLN A 458 -19.64 1.54 -4.15
C GLN A 458 -19.40 0.16 -3.56
N SER A 459 -20.45 -0.55 -3.17
CA SER A 459 -20.37 -1.93 -2.67
C SER A 459 -20.90 -2.92 -3.71
N PRO A 460 -20.14 -3.97 -4.02
CA PRO A 460 -20.65 -5.07 -4.80
C PRO A 460 -21.64 -5.94 -3.99
N PRO A 461 -22.48 -6.76 -4.65
CA PRO A 461 -23.14 -7.84 -3.97
C PRO A 461 -22.14 -8.74 -3.21
N ALA A 462 -22.53 -9.24 -2.04
CA ALA A 462 -21.73 -10.11 -1.18
C ALA A 462 -20.43 -9.52 -0.61
N ALA A 463 -20.24 -8.20 -0.64
CA ALA A 463 -19.14 -7.52 0.07
C ALA A 463 -19.48 -6.06 0.35
N THR A 464 -18.90 -5.49 1.41
CA THR A 464 -19.13 -4.10 1.78
C THR A 464 -17.83 -3.29 1.71
N ASN A 465 -17.85 -2.17 1.00
CA ASN A 465 -16.79 -1.18 1.03
C ASN A 465 -17.23 -0.01 1.93
N TYR A 466 -16.30 0.59 2.64
CA TYR A 466 -16.58 1.57 3.70
C TYR A 466 -15.94 2.93 3.42
N ALA A 467 -16.68 4.00 3.68
CA ALA A 467 -16.20 5.38 3.75
C ALA A 467 -16.56 5.96 5.12
N ILE A 468 -15.57 6.17 5.97
CA ILE A 468 -15.76 6.54 7.38
C ILE A 468 -14.88 7.75 7.70
N GLY A 469 -15.50 8.86 8.10
CA GLY A 469 -14.77 10.07 8.50
C GLY A 469 -14.22 10.90 7.32
N HIS A 470 -14.83 10.82 6.13
CA HIS A 470 -14.36 11.53 4.94
C HIS A 470 -14.64 13.03 4.97
N ILE A 471 -13.62 13.85 4.70
CA ILE A 471 -13.77 15.30 4.47
C ILE A 471 -13.54 15.61 2.98
N GLY A 472 -14.57 16.16 2.32
CA GLY A 472 -14.50 16.54 0.92
C GLY A 472 -15.73 16.14 0.12
N GLU A 473 -15.56 15.98 -1.19
CA GLU A 473 -16.63 15.68 -2.12
C GLU A 473 -16.98 14.19 -2.12
N LYS A 474 -18.25 13.85 -1.80
CA LYS A 474 -18.79 12.52 -2.12
C LYS A 474 -19.17 12.51 -3.61
N ALA A 475 -18.49 11.68 -4.40
CA ALA A 475 -18.69 11.62 -5.84
C ALA A 475 -19.38 10.31 -6.25
N ALA A 476 -20.13 10.37 -7.33
CA ALA A 476 -20.73 9.18 -7.94
C ALA A 476 -19.66 8.29 -8.58
N GLY A 477 -19.87 6.97 -8.58
CA GLY A 477 -19.09 6.04 -9.37
C GLY A 477 -19.39 6.12 -10.87
N LEU A 478 -18.65 5.38 -11.69
CA LEU A 478 -18.84 5.32 -13.15
C LEU A 478 -20.26 4.89 -13.51
N LEU A 479 -20.78 3.86 -12.90
CA LEU A 479 -22.16 3.42 -13.02
C LEU A 479 -22.95 3.99 -11.84
N LYS A 480 -23.73 5.04 -12.08
CA LYS A 480 -24.50 5.73 -11.03
C LYS A 480 -25.63 4.88 -10.41
N THR A 481 -26.01 3.79 -11.06
CA THR A 481 -27.02 2.86 -10.59
C THR A 481 -26.51 1.80 -9.60
N MET A 482 -25.18 1.69 -9.44
CA MET A 482 -24.59 0.77 -8.48
C MET A 482 -24.76 1.30 -7.05
N PRO A 483 -25.00 0.42 -6.06
CA PRO A 483 -25.21 0.84 -4.69
C PRO A 483 -23.97 1.50 -4.11
N ASP A 484 -24.19 2.55 -3.32
CA ASP A 484 -23.15 3.15 -2.51
C ASP A 484 -22.58 2.13 -1.50
N GLY A 485 -21.33 2.34 -1.09
CA GLY A 485 -20.74 1.69 0.06
C GLY A 485 -21.38 2.16 1.38
N TRP A 486 -20.87 1.65 2.48
CA TRP A 486 -21.24 2.11 3.81
C TRP A 486 -20.59 3.47 4.11
N TRP A 487 -21.39 4.49 4.42
CA TRP A 487 -20.91 5.83 4.72
C TRP A 487 -21.23 6.25 6.15
N GLU A 488 -20.20 6.74 6.87
CA GLU A 488 -20.34 7.36 8.20
C GLU A 488 -19.55 8.67 8.25
N PHE A 489 -20.10 9.69 8.89
CA PHE A 489 -19.43 10.96 9.21
C PHE A 489 -18.80 11.66 8.00
N GLN A 490 -19.61 11.92 6.96
CA GLN A 490 -19.17 12.78 5.87
C GLN A 490 -19.06 14.25 6.36
N GLY A 491 -17.93 14.90 6.07
CA GLY A 491 -17.62 16.29 6.44
C GLY A 491 -16.87 16.43 7.75
N THR A 492 -16.56 15.34 8.47
CA THR A 492 -15.76 15.38 9.69
C THR A 492 -14.95 14.11 9.87
N HIS A 493 -13.74 14.25 10.39
CA HIS A 493 -12.95 13.09 10.82
C HIS A 493 -13.49 12.52 12.13
N ILE A 494 -13.11 11.28 12.44
CA ILE A 494 -13.55 10.55 13.62
C ILE A 494 -12.35 10.02 14.41
N ALA A 495 -12.60 9.63 15.67
CA ALA A 495 -11.66 8.88 16.47
C ALA A 495 -11.86 7.35 16.29
N PRO A 496 -10.74 6.58 16.29
CA PRO A 496 -9.35 7.01 16.36
C PRO A 496 -8.89 7.66 15.05
N ARG A 497 -7.92 8.56 15.10
CA ARG A 497 -7.38 9.24 13.91
C ARG A 497 -6.98 8.24 12.83
N SER A 498 -6.27 7.18 13.19
CA SER A 498 -5.85 6.12 12.26
C SER A 498 -6.39 4.78 12.74
N LEU A 499 -7.08 4.07 11.86
CA LEU A 499 -7.56 2.72 12.13
C LEU A 499 -6.38 1.74 12.27
N TYR A 500 -5.42 1.77 11.34
CA TYR A 500 -4.23 0.92 11.38
C TYR A 500 -3.45 1.07 12.69
N LEU A 501 -3.16 2.32 13.09
CA LEU A 501 -2.39 2.58 14.32
C LEU A 501 -3.17 2.22 15.58
N ALA A 502 -4.48 2.37 15.58
CA ALA A 502 -5.33 1.95 16.70
C ALA A 502 -5.34 0.42 16.83
N GLN A 503 -5.50 -0.29 15.73
CA GLN A 503 -5.41 -1.76 15.69
C GLN A 503 -4.02 -2.26 16.10
N LEU A 504 -2.96 -1.57 15.66
CA LEU A 504 -1.59 -1.88 16.06
C LEU A 504 -1.38 -1.69 17.57
N LYS A 505 -1.90 -0.59 18.12
CA LYS A 505 -1.88 -0.32 19.57
C LYS A 505 -2.62 -1.40 20.35
N ASP A 506 -3.79 -1.82 19.84
CA ASP A 506 -4.60 -2.84 20.49
C ASP A 506 -3.90 -4.21 20.51
N ARG A 507 -3.18 -4.56 19.43
CA ARG A 507 -2.45 -5.81 19.31
C ARG A 507 -1.12 -5.83 20.08
N LEU A 508 -0.31 -4.77 19.99
CA LEU A 508 1.09 -4.75 20.43
C LEU A 508 1.40 -3.66 21.47
N GLY A 509 0.42 -2.81 21.81
CA GLY A 509 0.62 -1.71 22.75
C GLY A 509 1.18 -0.43 22.12
N ALA A 510 1.24 0.64 22.92
CA ALA A 510 1.67 1.96 22.47
C ALA A 510 3.12 2.02 21.96
N GLY A 511 4.01 1.19 22.53
CA GLY A 511 5.41 1.11 22.11
C GLY A 511 5.58 0.75 20.65
N ALA A 512 4.78 -0.18 20.12
CA ALA A 512 4.81 -0.55 18.71
C ALA A 512 4.39 0.60 17.79
N VAL A 513 3.38 1.39 18.18
CA VAL A 513 2.98 2.59 17.45
C VAL A 513 4.11 3.62 17.41
N LEU A 514 4.75 3.88 18.55
CA LEU A 514 5.88 4.81 18.64
C LEU A 514 7.07 4.37 17.78
N SER A 515 7.31 3.08 17.64
CA SER A 515 8.43 2.54 16.87
C SER A 515 8.31 2.74 15.36
N VAL A 516 7.08 2.88 14.82
CA VAL A 516 6.81 2.98 13.38
C VAL A 516 6.27 4.33 12.93
N THR A 517 6.00 5.25 13.87
CA THR A 517 5.44 6.57 13.57
C THR A 517 6.42 7.71 13.86
N THR A 518 6.26 8.81 13.10
CA THR A 518 6.88 10.10 13.42
C THR A 518 5.99 10.91 14.38
N GLU A 519 6.57 11.98 14.96
CA GLU A 519 5.80 12.90 15.79
C GLU A 519 4.71 13.61 14.98
N SER A 520 5.02 14.06 13.77
CA SER A 520 4.08 14.72 12.87
C SER A 520 2.87 13.83 12.52
N GLN A 521 3.08 12.52 12.33
CA GLN A 521 1.98 11.57 12.17
C GLN A 521 1.07 11.55 13.40
N ARG A 522 1.64 11.44 14.58
CA ARG A 522 0.86 11.39 15.83
C ARG A 522 0.11 12.69 16.11
N GLN A 523 0.68 13.82 15.70
CA GLN A 523 0.07 15.16 15.84
C GLN A 523 -0.89 15.52 14.71
N GLY A 524 -0.99 14.71 13.63
CA GLY A 524 -1.83 14.99 12.46
C GLY A 524 -1.30 16.09 11.53
N SER A 525 -0.01 16.45 11.65
CA SER A 525 0.64 17.50 10.82
C SER A 525 1.46 16.94 9.66
N ILE A 526 1.36 15.65 9.38
CA ILE A 526 2.19 14.94 8.40
C ILE A 526 2.05 15.48 6.97
N TYR A 527 0.86 15.88 6.55
CA TYR A 527 0.66 16.40 5.19
C TYR A 527 1.41 17.71 4.94
N LYS A 528 1.46 18.57 5.98
CA LYS A 528 2.26 19.80 5.91
C LYS A 528 3.74 19.47 5.78
N GLU A 529 4.26 18.52 6.57
CA GLU A 529 5.65 18.08 6.49
C GLU A 529 5.98 17.52 5.10
N LEU A 530 5.14 16.64 4.54
CA LEU A 530 5.33 16.07 3.21
C LEU A 530 5.32 17.15 2.11
N ALA A 531 4.39 18.09 2.19
CA ALA A 531 4.31 19.20 1.24
C ALA A 531 5.52 20.13 1.35
N ASP A 532 5.94 20.50 2.56
CA ASP A 532 7.11 21.35 2.79
C ASP A 532 8.39 20.69 2.29
N ARG A 533 8.53 19.38 2.49
CA ARG A 533 9.71 18.60 2.09
C ARG A 533 9.81 18.41 0.57
N TYR A 534 8.71 18.07 -0.09
CA TYR A 534 8.74 17.58 -1.48
C TYR A 534 8.15 18.55 -2.50
N ALA A 535 7.12 19.34 -2.17
CA ALA A 535 6.56 20.32 -3.10
C ALA A 535 7.55 21.46 -3.45
N THR A 536 8.54 21.72 -2.61
CA THR A 536 9.63 22.67 -2.89
C THR A 536 10.77 22.07 -3.72
N ASP A 537 10.96 20.75 -3.66
CA ASP A 537 12.00 20.05 -4.46
C ASP A 537 11.66 20.15 -5.96
N HIS A 538 10.39 20.09 -6.31
CA HIS A 538 9.89 20.25 -7.67
C HIS A 538 10.30 21.58 -8.34
N LYS A 539 10.35 22.68 -7.60
CA LYS A 539 10.78 23.99 -8.14
C LYS A 539 12.30 24.14 -8.23
N LYS A 540 13.07 23.25 -7.60
CA LYS A 540 14.55 23.30 -7.49
C LYS A 540 15.26 22.18 -8.25
N VAL A 541 14.53 21.35 -8.98
CA VAL A 541 15.01 20.04 -9.49
C VAL A 541 16.26 20.14 -10.37
N TRP A 542 16.60 21.29 -10.93
CA TRP A 542 17.63 21.39 -11.97
C TRP A 542 18.69 22.47 -11.71
N GLY A 543 19.28 22.51 -10.53
CA GLY A 543 20.52 23.25 -10.28
C GLY A 543 21.74 22.34 -10.44
N ALA A 544 22.77 22.81 -11.13
CA ALA A 544 24.06 22.23 -11.42
C ALA A 544 24.47 20.93 -10.68
N GLY A 545 24.57 19.83 -11.40
CA GLY A 545 25.03 18.52 -10.87
C GLY A 545 24.37 17.30 -11.53
N VAL A 546 23.21 17.47 -12.15
CA VAL A 546 22.68 16.52 -13.14
C VAL A 546 23.13 17.03 -14.51
N PRO A 547 23.46 16.17 -15.50
CA PRO A 547 23.86 16.63 -16.82
C PRO A 547 22.92 17.73 -17.30
N ALA A 548 23.48 18.87 -17.78
CA ALA A 548 22.78 20.09 -18.13
C ALA A 548 21.69 19.94 -19.22
N GLU A 549 21.45 18.73 -19.67
CA GLU A 549 20.58 18.34 -20.79
C GLU A 549 19.30 17.60 -20.39
N ILE A 550 19.03 17.40 -19.07
CA ILE A 550 17.76 16.77 -18.68
C ILE A 550 16.67 17.84 -18.61
N PRO A 551 15.70 17.85 -19.53
CA PRO A 551 14.70 18.90 -19.58
C PRO A 551 13.72 18.81 -18.40
N HIS A 552 13.28 19.97 -17.91
CA HIS A 552 12.20 20.06 -16.94
C HIS A 552 10.88 19.56 -17.52
N CYS A 553 10.18 18.70 -16.82
CA CYS A 553 8.79 18.36 -17.10
C CYS A 553 7.86 19.47 -16.58
N GLY A 554 8.08 20.71 -17.03
CA GLY A 554 7.12 21.80 -16.81
C GLY A 554 5.84 21.51 -17.60
N ARG A 555 4.67 21.70 -17.01
CA ARG A 555 3.43 21.73 -17.80
C ARG A 555 3.61 22.78 -18.91
N PRO A 556 3.21 22.47 -20.17
CA PRO A 556 3.09 23.54 -21.15
C PRO A 556 2.16 24.60 -20.55
N ARG A 557 2.60 25.85 -20.56
CA ARG A 557 1.73 26.97 -20.20
C ARG A 557 0.57 26.94 -21.20
N GLN A 558 -0.67 26.88 -20.69
CA GLN A 558 -1.87 27.12 -21.48
C GLN A 558 -1.83 28.51 -22.07
#